data_a096a1bdd18ca5db63c906c1f6d2fbb9
#
_entry.id   a096a1bdd18ca5db63c906c1f6d2fbb9
#
_cell.length_a   1.000
_cell.length_b   1.000
_cell.length_c   1.000
_cell.angle_alpha   90.00
_cell.angle_beta   90.00
_cell.angle_gamma   90.00
#
_symmetry.space_group_name_H-M   'P 1'
#
loop_
_entity.id
_entity.type
_entity.pdbx_description
1 polymer ?
#
loop_
_entity_poly.entity_id
_entity_poly.type
_entity_poly.pdbx_seq_one_letter_code
_entity_poly.pdbx_strand_id
1 'polypeptide(L)'
;MALLLVGVIAISFGIAYLFQYLLSPLRMTLDRFAWLAYLVVFATTLLGNLTILAPVPVSAAIMIAAAQEWNPILVSLFASIGGTIGELSGYYAGYLGKKIAMGEFAKGYDRMASWINRYGPWAISFLAFQPILPFDIAGIIAGSSRMPLWKFMPALWVGKFPKFIILCYVGAGFVHFLPS
;
A
#
# COMPACT_ATOMS: atom_id res chain seq x y z
N MET A 1 -17.80 2.57 9.12
CA MET A 1 -16.60 1.91 8.58
C MET A 1 -16.77 1.52 7.10
N ALA A 2 -17.84 0.82 6.71
CA ALA A 2 -18.09 0.48 5.30
C ALA A 2 -18.23 1.71 4.38
N LEU A 3 -18.95 2.76 4.80
CA LEU A 3 -19.09 4.01 4.06
C LEU A 3 -17.77 4.75 3.81
N LEU A 4 -16.87 4.74 4.79
CA LEU A 4 -15.53 5.32 4.63
C LEU A 4 -14.70 4.54 3.61
N LEU A 5 -14.81 3.21 3.62
CA LEU A 5 -14.11 2.33 2.67
C LEU A 5 -14.62 2.55 1.24
N VAL A 6 -15.93 2.65 1.07
CA VAL A 6 -16.58 2.97 -0.23
C VAL A 6 -16.14 4.36 -0.70
N GLY A 7 -16.13 5.35 0.20
CA GLY A 7 -15.67 6.70 -0.13
C GLY A 7 -14.21 6.76 -0.58
N VAL A 8 -13.32 6.04 0.12
CA VAL A 8 -11.89 5.95 -0.24
C VAL A 8 -11.71 5.28 -1.62
N ILE A 9 -12.45 4.21 -1.88
CA ILE A 9 -12.42 3.52 -3.17
C ILE A 9 -12.93 4.45 -4.27
N ALA A 10 -14.07 5.11 -4.08
CA ALA A 10 -14.64 6.04 -5.07
C ALA A 10 -13.68 7.21 -5.38
N ILE A 11 -13.05 7.81 -4.37
CA ILE A 11 -12.06 8.86 -4.53
C ILE A 11 -10.84 8.35 -5.31
N SER A 12 -10.34 7.14 -5.00
CA SER A 12 -9.21 6.54 -5.72
C SER A 12 -9.53 6.34 -7.20
N PHE A 13 -10.72 5.85 -7.53
CA PHE A 13 -11.16 5.70 -8.91
C PHE A 13 -11.36 7.04 -9.63
N GLY A 14 -11.94 8.04 -8.95
CA GLY A 14 -12.11 9.39 -9.52
C GLY A 14 -10.78 10.05 -9.85
N ILE A 15 -9.78 9.93 -8.97
CA ILE A 15 -8.43 10.45 -9.20
C ILE A 15 -7.74 9.66 -10.32
N ALA A 16 -7.87 8.34 -10.37
CA ALA A 16 -7.30 7.51 -11.44
C ALA A 16 -7.86 7.90 -12.81
N TYR A 17 -9.17 8.11 -12.91
CA TYR A 17 -9.85 8.57 -14.13
C TYR A 17 -9.37 9.96 -14.56
N LEU A 18 -9.26 10.90 -13.61
CA LEU A 18 -8.74 12.24 -13.89
C LEU A 18 -7.29 12.20 -14.40
N PHE A 19 -6.45 11.37 -13.80
CA PHE A 19 -5.06 11.16 -14.25
C PHE A 19 -5.00 10.59 -15.67
N GLN A 20 -5.84 9.61 -15.99
CA GLN A 20 -5.93 9.03 -17.32
C GLN A 20 -6.33 10.10 -18.37
N TYR A 21 -7.33 10.91 -18.05
CA TYR A 21 -7.79 11.99 -18.93
C TYR A 21 -6.70 13.03 -19.17
N LEU A 22 -5.98 13.45 -18.13
CA LEU A 22 -4.90 14.43 -18.22
C LEU A 22 -3.65 13.90 -18.96
N LEU A 23 -3.37 12.60 -18.85
CA LEU A 23 -2.19 11.97 -19.46
C LEU A 23 -2.44 11.46 -20.88
N SER A 24 -3.70 11.34 -21.30
CA SER A 24 -4.05 10.82 -22.64
C SER A 24 -3.35 11.52 -23.81
N PRO A 25 -3.14 12.86 -23.84
CA PRO A 25 -2.43 13.53 -24.93
C PRO A 25 -0.91 13.30 -24.92
N LEU A 26 -0.35 12.83 -23.81
CA LEU A 26 1.09 12.60 -23.62
C LEU A 26 1.53 11.15 -23.85
N ARG A 27 0.60 10.26 -24.24
CA ARG A 27 0.85 8.79 -24.36
C ARG A 27 2.06 8.47 -25.24
N MET A 28 2.18 9.09 -26.42
CA MET A 28 3.30 8.82 -27.35
C MET A 28 4.68 9.21 -26.79
N THR A 29 4.73 10.16 -25.88
CA THR A 29 5.99 10.62 -25.26
C THR A 29 6.31 9.76 -24.03
N LEU A 30 5.29 9.26 -23.32
CA LEU A 30 5.44 8.48 -22.10
C LEU A 30 5.91 7.03 -22.36
N ASP A 31 5.62 6.46 -23.54
CA ASP A 31 6.10 5.12 -23.89
C ASP A 31 7.63 5.01 -23.94
N ARG A 32 8.31 6.09 -24.30
CA ARG A 32 9.78 6.19 -24.24
C ARG A 32 10.32 6.24 -22.80
N PHE A 33 9.48 6.58 -21.83
CA PHE A 33 9.84 6.78 -20.42
C PHE A 33 9.07 5.89 -19.46
N ALA A 34 8.64 4.70 -19.92
CA ALA A 34 7.89 3.73 -19.09
C ALA A 34 8.57 3.45 -17.74
N TRP A 35 9.92 3.44 -17.69
CA TRP A 35 10.68 3.27 -16.45
C TRP A 35 10.43 4.39 -15.43
N LEU A 36 10.16 5.64 -15.89
CA LEU A 36 9.78 6.75 -15.01
C LEU A 36 8.43 6.51 -14.33
N ALA A 37 7.47 5.90 -15.01
CA ALA A 37 6.18 5.55 -14.42
C ALA A 37 6.35 4.57 -13.26
N TYR A 38 7.18 3.53 -13.44
CA TYR A 38 7.49 2.60 -12.35
C TYR A 38 8.19 3.29 -11.17
N LEU A 39 9.11 4.24 -11.44
CA LEU A 39 9.75 5.03 -10.39
C LEU A 39 8.76 5.95 -9.66
N VAL A 40 7.81 6.57 -10.38
CA VAL A 40 6.76 7.39 -9.78
C VAL A 40 5.87 6.54 -8.89
N VAL A 41 5.46 5.35 -9.34
CA VAL A 41 4.69 4.41 -8.53
C VAL A 41 5.47 3.99 -7.28
N PHE A 42 6.75 3.65 -7.43
CA PHE A 42 7.63 3.32 -6.31
C PHE A 42 7.72 4.48 -5.31
N ALA A 43 8.02 5.70 -5.79
CA ALA A 43 8.19 6.86 -4.93
C ALA A 43 6.89 7.25 -4.20
N THR A 44 5.76 7.22 -4.89
CA THR A 44 4.46 7.56 -4.29
C THR A 44 4.02 6.53 -3.26
N THR A 45 4.24 5.25 -3.51
CA THR A 45 3.95 4.20 -2.52
C THR A 45 4.93 4.21 -1.36
N LEU A 46 6.21 4.52 -1.59
CA LEU A 46 7.20 4.73 -0.54
C LEU A 46 6.77 5.88 0.38
N LEU A 47 6.53 7.06 -0.18
CA LEU A 47 6.16 8.25 0.58
C LEU A 47 4.80 8.07 1.27
N GLY A 48 3.85 7.44 0.59
CA GLY A 48 2.53 7.13 1.12
C GLY A 48 2.56 6.20 2.34
N ASN A 49 3.48 5.26 2.37
CA ASN A 49 3.64 4.35 3.51
C ASN A 49 4.70 4.83 4.53
N LEU A 50 5.48 5.86 4.21
CA LEU A 50 6.42 6.47 5.15
C LEU A 50 5.70 7.34 6.19
N THR A 51 4.57 7.91 5.83
CA THR A 51 3.76 8.79 6.68
C THR A 51 2.54 8.02 7.18
N ILE A 52 2.37 7.95 8.50
CA ILE A 52 1.26 7.27 9.18
C ILE A 52 -0.12 7.87 8.80
N LEU A 53 -0.14 9.06 8.22
CA LEU A 53 -1.33 9.84 7.88
C LEU A 53 -1.49 10.09 6.36
N ALA A 54 -0.66 9.46 5.52
CA ALA A 54 -0.72 9.75 4.10
C ALA A 54 -1.99 9.21 3.42
N PRO A 55 -2.47 9.92 2.41
CA PRO A 55 -3.67 9.52 1.70
C PRO A 55 -3.40 8.25 0.86
N VAL A 56 -3.61 7.09 1.45
CA VAL A 56 -3.61 5.78 0.77
C VAL A 56 -4.39 5.83 -0.57
N PRO A 57 -5.49 6.62 -0.70
CA PRO A 57 -6.21 6.75 -1.97
C PRO A 57 -5.36 7.27 -3.13
N VAL A 58 -4.44 8.21 -2.86
CA VAL A 58 -3.63 8.82 -3.94
C VAL A 58 -2.64 7.83 -4.53
N SER A 59 -1.92 7.08 -3.69
CA SER A 59 -0.97 6.06 -4.17
C SER A 59 -1.69 4.92 -4.90
N ALA A 60 -2.87 4.51 -4.42
CA ALA A 60 -3.70 3.51 -5.09
C ALA A 60 -4.19 4.01 -6.46
N ALA A 61 -4.64 5.27 -6.56
CA ALA A 61 -5.08 5.87 -7.81
C ALA A 61 -3.95 5.94 -8.85
N ILE A 62 -2.77 6.39 -8.46
CA ILE A 62 -1.58 6.44 -9.34
C ILE A 62 -1.20 5.04 -9.82
N MET A 63 -1.25 4.05 -8.93
CA MET A 63 -0.94 2.66 -9.25
C MET A 63 -1.97 2.06 -10.24
N ILE A 64 -3.27 2.32 -10.05
CA ILE A 64 -4.33 1.87 -10.96
C ILE A 64 -4.19 2.55 -12.33
N ALA A 65 -3.94 3.86 -12.37
CA ALA A 65 -3.72 4.59 -13.61
C ALA A 65 -2.49 4.07 -14.37
N ALA A 66 -1.39 3.83 -13.66
CA ALA A 66 -0.18 3.26 -14.26
C ALA A 66 -0.42 1.83 -14.80
N ALA A 67 -1.22 1.01 -14.10
CA ALA A 67 -1.51 -0.36 -14.50
C ALA A 67 -2.38 -0.46 -15.77
N GLN A 68 -3.03 0.60 -16.19
CA GLN A 68 -3.80 0.64 -17.44
C GLN A 68 -2.91 0.85 -18.67
N GLU A 69 -1.83 1.62 -18.50
CA GLU A 69 -0.95 1.98 -19.60
C GLU A 69 0.28 1.04 -19.68
N TRP A 70 0.73 0.51 -18.55
CA TRP A 70 1.93 -0.32 -18.44
C TRP A 70 1.64 -1.66 -17.77
N ASN A 71 2.62 -2.56 -17.80
CA ASN A 71 2.47 -3.91 -17.26
C ASN A 71 2.05 -3.91 -15.78
N PRO A 72 0.84 -4.42 -15.44
CA PRO A 72 0.31 -4.39 -14.08
C PRO A 72 1.17 -5.14 -13.06
N ILE A 73 1.89 -6.19 -13.51
CA ILE A 73 2.77 -6.98 -12.64
C ILE A 73 3.99 -6.14 -12.23
N LEU A 74 4.60 -5.43 -13.19
CA LEU A 74 5.73 -4.55 -12.88
C LEU A 74 5.29 -3.37 -12.02
N VAL A 75 4.15 -2.76 -12.31
CA VAL A 75 3.56 -1.70 -11.46
C VAL A 75 3.40 -2.21 -10.03
N SER A 76 2.81 -3.39 -9.84
CA SER A 76 2.62 -4.01 -8.52
C SER A 76 3.94 -4.35 -7.83
N LEU A 77 4.95 -4.77 -8.59
CA LEU A 77 6.29 -5.07 -8.07
C LEU A 77 6.95 -3.81 -7.50
N PHE A 78 7.02 -2.73 -8.28
CA PHE A 78 7.62 -1.48 -7.83
C PHE A 78 6.83 -0.85 -6.69
N ALA A 79 5.49 -0.88 -6.74
CA ALA A 79 4.62 -0.44 -5.66
C ALA A 79 4.87 -1.23 -4.37
N SER A 80 4.99 -2.55 -4.44
CA SER A 80 5.19 -3.40 -3.27
C SER A 80 6.56 -3.19 -2.63
N ILE A 81 7.60 -2.96 -3.42
CA ILE A 81 8.95 -2.64 -2.91
C ILE A 81 8.92 -1.27 -2.21
N GLY A 82 8.38 -0.23 -2.88
CA GLY A 82 8.25 1.10 -2.29
C GLY A 82 7.43 1.08 -1.00
N GLY A 83 6.25 0.46 -1.03
CA GLY A 83 5.39 0.33 0.14
C GLY A 83 6.01 -0.47 1.27
N THR A 84 6.83 -1.48 0.97
CA THR A 84 7.54 -2.27 2.00
C THR A 84 8.63 -1.44 2.68
N ILE A 85 9.39 -0.66 1.92
CA ILE A 85 10.43 0.23 2.47
C ILE A 85 9.77 1.35 3.30
N GLY A 86 8.65 1.92 2.82
CA GLY A 86 7.93 2.98 3.53
C GLY A 86 7.44 2.56 4.92
N GLU A 87 7.00 1.32 5.10
CA GLU A 87 6.57 0.78 6.40
C GLU A 87 7.67 0.64 7.45
N LEU A 88 8.93 0.80 7.07
CA LEU A 88 10.02 0.85 8.05
C LEU A 88 9.86 1.99 9.05
N SER A 89 9.18 3.07 8.68
CA SER A 89 8.87 4.17 9.60
C SER A 89 8.06 3.69 10.81
N GLY A 90 6.99 2.93 10.57
CA GLY A 90 6.16 2.32 11.63
C GLY A 90 6.97 1.31 12.46
N TYR A 91 7.76 0.46 11.79
CA TYR A 91 8.61 -0.50 12.47
C TYR A 91 9.63 0.19 13.41
N TYR A 92 10.36 1.19 12.93
CA TYR A 92 11.33 1.92 13.76
C TYR A 92 10.65 2.75 14.86
N ALA A 93 9.46 3.29 14.61
CA ALA A 93 8.68 3.95 15.65
C ALA A 93 8.37 3.00 16.83
N GLY A 94 7.99 1.77 16.52
CA GLY A 94 7.78 0.72 17.53
C GLY A 94 9.08 0.28 18.21
N TYR A 95 10.14 0.06 17.42
CA TYR A 95 11.45 -0.40 17.90
C TYR A 95 12.10 0.59 18.89
N LEU A 96 11.95 1.89 18.65
CA LEU A 96 12.47 2.95 19.52
C LEU A 96 11.64 3.18 20.79
N GLY A 97 10.62 2.35 21.02
CA GLY A 97 9.82 2.41 22.25
C GLY A 97 8.92 3.62 22.35
N LYS A 98 8.67 4.35 21.26
CA LYS A 98 7.63 5.38 21.21
C LYS A 98 6.28 4.70 21.36
N LYS A 99 5.77 4.60 22.60
CA LYS A 99 4.38 4.32 22.88
C LYS A 99 3.57 5.46 22.30
N ILE A 100 3.13 5.31 21.05
CA ILE A 100 2.11 6.19 20.50
C ILE A 100 0.88 5.92 21.37
N ALA A 101 0.40 6.96 22.05
CA ALA A 101 -0.84 6.90 22.81
C ALA A 101 -1.98 6.63 21.82
N MET A 102 -2.30 5.38 21.62
CA MET A 102 -3.32 4.90 20.69
C MET A 102 -4.65 4.81 21.43
N GLY A 103 -5.29 5.97 21.70
CA GLY A 103 -6.53 6.00 22.48
C GLY A 103 -7.61 5.03 21.98
N GLU A 104 -8.15 5.22 20.79
CA GLU A 104 -9.22 4.36 20.23
C GLU A 104 -8.71 3.03 19.59
N PHE A 105 -7.44 2.94 19.25
CA PHE A 105 -6.85 1.76 18.61
C PHE A 105 -6.41 0.66 19.61
N ALA A 106 -6.49 0.90 20.90
CA ALA A 106 -6.02 -0.02 21.94
C ALA A 106 -6.63 -1.43 21.84
N LYS A 107 -7.93 -1.53 21.55
CA LYS A 107 -8.61 -2.84 21.44
C LYS A 107 -8.11 -3.70 20.26
N GLY A 108 -7.71 -3.05 19.15
CA GLY A 108 -7.12 -3.73 17.99
C GLY A 108 -5.65 -4.13 18.21
N TYR A 109 -4.93 -3.33 18.98
CA TYR A 109 -3.51 -3.53 19.27
C TYR A 109 -3.25 -4.88 19.97
N ASP A 110 -3.95 -5.18 21.06
CA ASP A 110 -3.74 -6.41 21.84
C ASP A 110 -4.00 -7.67 21.01
N ARG A 111 -5.03 -7.63 20.16
CA ARG A 111 -5.35 -8.76 19.28
C ARG A 111 -4.26 -8.95 18.21
N MET A 112 -3.80 -7.87 17.56
CA MET A 112 -2.71 -7.95 16.59
C MET A 112 -1.39 -8.37 17.25
N ALA A 113 -1.08 -7.84 18.42
CA ALA A 113 0.12 -8.21 19.18
C ALA A 113 0.13 -9.70 19.50
N SER A 114 -1.01 -10.26 19.95
CA SER A 114 -1.13 -11.70 20.22
C SER A 114 -0.95 -12.55 18.96
N TRP A 115 -1.48 -12.10 17.83
CA TRP A 115 -1.31 -12.77 16.53
C TRP A 115 0.14 -12.72 16.04
N ILE A 116 0.78 -11.56 16.09
CA ILE A 116 2.18 -11.40 15.69
C ILE A 116 3.12 -12.21 16.58
N ASN A 117 2.87 -12.24 17.89
CA ASN A 117 3.67 -13.03 18.82
C ASN A 117 3.49 -14.55 18.60
N ARG A 118 2.27 -14.99 18.21
CA ARG A 118 1.96 -16.40 17.99
C ARG A 118 2.42 -16.92 16.63
N TYR A 119 2.19 -16.15 15.57
CA TYR A 119 2.40 -16.58 14.18
C TYR A 119 3.60 -15.90 13.50
N GLY A 120 4.20 -14.91 14.14
CA GLY A 120 5.40 -14.24 13.64
C GLY A 120 5.25 -13.65 12.23
N PRO A 121 6.16 -14.00 11.29
CA PRO A 121 6.14 -13.45 9.93
C PRO A 121 4.85 -13.76 9.15
N TRP A 122 4.20 -14.89 9.39
CA TRP A 122 2.94 -15.25 8.74
C TRP A 122 1.81 -14.30 9.10
N ALA A 123 1.75 -13.84 10.36
CA ALA A 123 0.78 -12.84 10.78
C ALA A 123 1.03 -11.51 10.04
N ILE A 124 2.29 -11.11 9.87
CA ILE A 124 2.66 -9.90 9.11
C ILE A 124 2.21 -10.01 7.65
N SER A 125 2.49 -11.15 6.98
CA SER A 125 2.05 -11.37 5.59
C SER A 125 0.53 -11.28 5.45
N PHE A 126 -0.21 -11.91 6.35
CA PHE A 126 -1.68 -11.88 6.35
C PHE A 126 -2.23 -10.47 6.59
N LEU A 127 -1.69 -9.75 7.57
CA LEU A 127 -2.10 -8.38 7.88
C LEU A 127 -1.75 -7.41 6.73
N ALA A 128 -0.63 -7.64 6.03
CA ALA A 128 -0.24 -6.84 4.89
C ALA A 128 -1.11 -7.09 3.64
N PHE A 129 -1.62 -8.30 3.49
CA PHE A 129 -2.50 -8.68 2.39
C PHE A 129 -3.89 -8.06 2.53
N GLN A 130 -4.46 -8.06 3.73
CA GLN A 130 -5.82 -7.59 3.95
C GLN A 130 -5.92 -6.04 3.86
N PRO A 131 -7.01 -5.47 3.30
CA PRO A 131 -7.15 -4.02 3.12
C PRO A 131 -7.84 -3.27 4.28
N ILE A 132 -8.38 -3.99 5.28
CA ILE A 132 -9.34 -3.43 6.24
C ILE A 132 -8.65 -2.83 7.48
N LEU A 133 -7.58 -3.48 7.96
CA LEU A 133 -6.88 -3.03 9.16
C LEU A 133 -5.70 -2.13 8.78
N PRO A 134 -5.47 -1.03 9.51
CA PRO A 134 -4.30 -0.19 9.28
C PRO A 134 -3.02 -0.98 9.57
N PHE A 135 -2.18 -1.16 8.54
CA PHE A 135 -0.95 -1.94 8.67
C PHE A 135 0.08 -1.26 9.57
N ASP A 136 0.02 0.07 9.71
CA ASP A 136 0.94 0.87 10.54
C ASP A 136 1.05 0.31 11.96
N ILE A 137 -0.09 -0.13 12.54
CA ILE A 137 -0.14 -0.75 13.87
C ILE A 137 0.67 -2.06 13.88
N ALA A 138 0.56 -2.88 12.85
CA ALA A 138 1.30 -4.13 12.74
C ALA A 138 2.81 -3.89 12.64
N GLY A 139 3.24 -2.84 11.91
CA GLY A 139 4.62 -2.38 11.85
C GLY A 139 5.16 -1.98 13.24
N ILE A 140 4.40 -1.16 13.96
CA ILE A 140 4.76 -0.74 15.33
C ILE A 140 4.87 -1.94 16.28
N ILE A 141 3.93 -2.90 16.22
CA ILE A 141 3.98 -4.10 17.06
C ILE A 141 5.20 -4.96 16.72
N ALA A 142 5.47 -5.18 15.43
CA ALA A 142 6.63 -5.94 14.98
C ALA A 142 7.94 -5.29 15.46
N GLY A 143 8.04 -3.95 15.38
CA GLY A 143 9.17 -3.19 15.89
C GLY A 143 9.32 -3.28 17.41
N SER A 144 8.24 -3.08 18.17
CA SER A 144 8.24 -3.17 19.64
C SER A 144 8.57 -4.58 20.15
N SER A 145 8.16 -5.61 19.42
CA SER A 145 8.52 -7.03 19.67
C SER A 145 9.94 -7.36 19.21
N ARG A 146 10.70 -6.38 18.68
CA ARG A 146 12.06 -6.57 18.16
C ARG A 146 12.16 -7.69 17.13
N MET A 147 11.13 -7.86 16.29
CA MET A 147 11.17 -8.84 15.19
C MET A 147 12.35 -8.49 14.27
N PRO A 148 13.24 -9.42 13.90
CA PRO A 148 14.36 -9.10 13.03
C PRO A 148 13.89 -8.68 11.64
N LEU A 149 14.49 -7.61 11.07
CA LEU A 149 14.10 -7.01 9.78
C LEU A 149 14.12 -8.02 8.64
N TRP A 150 15.06 -8.98 8.63
CA TRP A 150 15.14 -10.02 7.61
C TRP A 150 13.95 -10.99 7.60
N LYS A 151 13.14 -11.04 8.69
CA LYS A 151 11.86 -11.75 8.75
C LYS A 151 10.69 -10.83 8.44
N PHE A 152 10.75 -9.58 8.92
CA PHE A 152 9.71 -8.60 8.73
C PHE A 152 9.54 -8.17 7.27
N MET A 153 10.64 -7.77 6.61
CA MET A 153 10.61 -7.24 5.25
C MET A 153 10.08 -8.25 4.20
N PRO A 154 10.59 -9.50 4.13
CA PRO A 154 10.05 -10.48 3.19
C PRO A 154 8.59 -10.84 3.48
N ALA A 155 8.22 -10.97 4.76
CA ALA A 155 6.85 -11.27 5.14
C ALA A 155 5.87 -10.16 4.70
N LEU A 156 6.29 -8.91 4.88
CA LEU A 156 5.53 -7.75 4.45
C LEU A 156 5.38 -7.70 2.93
N TRP A 157 6.47 -7.91 2.19
CA TRP A 157 6.47 -7.91 0.74
C TRP A 157 5.59 -9.03 0.16
N VAL A 158 5.67 -10.25 0.70
CA VAL A 158 4.83 -11.40 0.31
C VAL A 158 3.34 -11.10 0.52
N GLY A 159 2.97 -10.31 1.52
CA GLY A 159 1.59 -9.87 1.73
C GLY A 159 1.17 -8.74 0.79
N LYS A 160 2.02 -7.71 0.61
CA LYS A 160 1.70 -6.53 -0.21
C LYS A 160 1.68 -6.83 -1.70
N PHE A 161 2.59 -7.64 -2.20
CA PHE A 161 2.72 -7.89 -3.63
C PHE A 161 1.45 -8.49 -4.25
N PRO A 162 0.88 -9.62 -3.75
CA PRO A 162 -0.37 -10.16 -4.30
C PRO A 162 -1.55 -9.20 -4.11
N LYS A 163 -1.61 -8.46 -2.98
CA LYS A 163 -2.63 -7.42 -2.79
C LYS A 163 -2.58 -6.37 -3.90
N PHE A 164 -1.40 -5.88 -4.25
CA PHE A 164 -1.25 -4.87 -5.28
C PHE A 164 -1.48 -5.41 -6.68
N ILE A 165 -1.13 -6.68 -6.96
CA ILE A 165 -1.52 -7.36 -8.21
C ILE A 165 -3.04 -7.34 -8.36
N ILE A 166 -3.77 -7.80 -7.34
CA ILE A 166 -5.24 -7.81 -7.36
C ILE A 166 -5.78 -6.39 -7.57
N LEU A 167 -5.24 -5.41 -6.86
CA LEU A 167 -5.68 -4.02 -6.98
C LEU A 167 -5.42 -3.44 -8.38
N CYS A 168 -4.28 -3.75 -8.99
CA CYS A 168 -3.96 -3.31 -10.36
C CYS A 168 -4.91 -3.94 -11.38
N TYR A 169 -5.11 -5.25 -11.33
CA TYR A 169 -5.98 -5.94 -12.30
C TYR A 169 -7.47 -5.58 -12.12
N VAL A 170 -7.96 -5.58 -10.88
CA VAL A 170 -9.35 -5.21 -10.59
C VAL A 170 -9.58 -3.73 -10.89
N GLY A 171 -8.64 -2.88 -10.48
CA GLY A 171 -8.73 -1.44 -10.71
C GLY A 171 -8.69 -1.08 -12.20
N ALA A 172 -7.75 -1.63 -12.95
CA ALA A 172 -7.66 -1.43 -14.39
C ALA A 172 -8.90 -1.97 -15.12
N GLY A 173 -9.39 -3.16 -14.74
CA GLY A 173 -10.61 -3.72 -15.30
C GLY A 173 -11.85 -2.85 -15.04
N PHE A 174 -11.97 -2.29 -13.84
CA PHE A 174 -13.12 -1.43 -13.49
C PHE A 174 -13.15 -0.13 -14.29
N VAL A 175 -11.99 0.48 -14.53
CA VAL A 175 -11.91 1.74 -15.33
C VAL A 175 -12.29 1.48 -16.79
N HIS A 176 -12.06 0.27 -17.31
CA HIS A 176 -12.46 -0.11 -18.68
C HIS A 176 -13.98 -0.18 -18.88
N PHE A 177 -14.75 -0.32 -17.79
CA PHE A 177 -16.22 -0.30 -17.82
C PHE A 177 -16.83 1.10 -17.64
N LEU A 178 -16.03 2.12 -17.33
CA LEU A 178 -16.53 3.49 -17.26
C LEU A 178 -16.65 4.05 -18.67
N PRO A 179 -17.80 4.71 -19.04
CA PRO A 179 -17.95 5.31 -20.35
C PRO A 179 -16.90 6.40 -20.55
N SER A 180 -16.15 6.26 -21.65
CA SER A 180 -15.17 7.24 -22.14
C SER A 180 -15.86 8.46 -22.74
#